data_9b47e2ff70e9c90830db0b94b11ae700
#
_entry.id   9b47e2ff70e9c90830db0b94b11ae700
#
_cell.length_a   1.000
_cell.length_b   1.000
_cell.length_c   1.000
_cell.angle_alpha   90.00
_cell.angle_beta   90.00
_cell.angle_gamma   90.00
#
_symmetry.space_group_name_H-M   'P 1'
#
loop_
_entity.id
_entity.type
_entity.pdbx_description
1 polymer ?
#
loop_
_entity_poly.entity_id
_entity_poly.type
_entity_poly.pdbx_seq_one_letter_code
_entity_poly.pdbx_strand_id
1 'polypeptide(L)'
;MKRLLVILAIVFAGFSIFGCKKADAPKDETKNVETEEVKTDDKKETEENKTDESKTEETTDIDFDGVTSVKLPMSDIAYETVDVDGKKYVDLAEFGQYMELSKNRYTYKIDKEKKTIRFKLEIVSKDKWSDPVDATGLQPEKYTLKVKNEKVEDADVILKDDKNALVDLMSMAQLLKFSYKDGEMIFDDADDLKTEVAHNRDYEWYMDQGHTGKYSDGNCGPTSMAMILKWLDPNSTATGESLRDEIPNDGDWWTTNIFDSYFESNNMNIEDALYKSPETITDLLNNGDIVLVCIKMGEISPNRNPNSSNIGRFYGFDGGHFLLIKGYRIVDGKLYYEVYDPNNWDMKYDNGEPMGKDRLYPATEMDKAITTWWSGIYGIKPLGK
;
A
#
# COMPACT_ATOMS: atom_id res chain seq x y z
N MET A 1 -31.21 -44.10 -30.60
CA MET A 1 -30.43 -42.86 -30.42
C MET A 1 -30.15 -42.75 -28.93
N LYS A 2 -28.95 -43.16 -28.51
CA LYS A 2 -28.49 -43.12 -27.11
C LYS A 2 -27.76 -41.79 -26.91
N ARG A 3 -28.25 -40.97 -25.97
CA ARG A 3 -27.58 -39.73 -25.52
C ARG A 3 -26.49 -40.10 -24.52
N LEU A 4 -25.28 -39.76 -24.85
CA LEU A 4 -24.10 -39.91 -24.01
C LEU A 4 -24.04 -38.70 -23.05
N LEU A 5 -24.18 -38.93 -21.76
CA LEU A 5 -23.95 -37.94 -20.71
C LEU A 5 -22.46 -37.92 -20.43
N VAL A 6 -21.79 -36.78 -20.72
CA VAL A 6 -20.42 -36.51 -20.27
C VAL A 6 -20.51 -35.88 -18.90
N ILE A 7 -20.13 -36.63 -17.88
CA ILE A 7 -19.95 -36.10 -16.52
C ILE A 7 -18.56 -35.46 -16.45
N LEU A 8 -18.52 -34.13 -16.32
CA LEU A 8 -17.31 -33.38 -16.07
C LEU A 8 -16.95 -33.48 -14.58
N ALA A 9 -15.99 -34.33 -14.24
CA ALA A 9 -15.45 -34.39 -12.88
C ALA A 9 -14.51 -33.20 -12.66
N ILE A 10 -14.94 -32.23 -11.88
CA ILE A 10 -14.07 -31.15 -11.38
C ILE A 10 -13.24 -31.76 -10.25
N VAL A 11 -11.99 -32.01 -10.54
CA VAL A 11 -10.98 -32.37 -9.53
C VAL A 11 -10.58 -31.11 -8.79
N PHE A 12 -11.09 -30.94 -7.56
CA PHE A 12 -10.52 -29.99 -6.61
C PHE A 12 -9.15 -30.53 -6.18
N ALA A 13 -8.08 -29.99 -6.78
CA ALA A 13 -6.74 -30.14 -6.26
C ALA A 13 -6.67 -29.35 -4.95
N GLY A 14 -6.57 -30.06 -3.83
CA GLY A 14 -6.34 -29.46 -2.53
C GLY A 14 -4.99 -28.75 -2.51
N PHE A 15 -5.00 -27.47 -2.33
CA PHE A 15 -3.80 -26.68 -2.10
C PHE A 15 -3.23 -27.07 -0.73
N SER A 16 -2.12 -27.77 -0.75
CA SER A 16 -1.31 -28.01 0.44
C SER A 16 -0.65 -26.70 0.85
N ILE A 17 -1.03 -26.18 2.01
CA ILE A 17 -0.41 -25.01 2.64
C ILE A 17 0.93 -25.47 3.22
N PHE A 18 2.01 -25.30 2.46
CA PHE A 18 3.37 -25.41 2.97
C PHE A 18 3.95 -24.01 3.07
N GLY A 19 3.93 -23.45 4.30
CA GLY A 19 4.69 -22.25 4.62
C GLY A 19 6.18 -22.55 4.75
N CYS A 20 7.04 -21.60 4.44
CA CYS A 20 8.46 -21.65 4.76
C CYS A 20 8.67 -22.00 6.23
N LYS A 21 9.52 -22.94 6.54
CA LYS A 21 9.89 -23.28 7.91
C LYS A 21 10.63 -22.11 8.53
N LYS A 22 10.18 -21.69 9.71
CA LYS A 22 10.86 -20.72 10.55
C LYS A 22 12.26 -21.25 10.91
N ALA A 23 13.30 -20.52 10.58
CA ALA A 23 14.64 -20.81 11.10
C ALA A 23 14.63 -20.49 12.60
N ASP A 24 15.03 -21.46 13.42
CA ASP A 24 15.13 -21.29 14.88
C ASP A 24 16.22 -20.26 15.20
N ALA A 25 15.84 -19.16 15.82
CA ALA A 25 16.76 -18.17 16.36
C ALA A 25 17.53 -18.75 17.56
N PRO A 26 18.82 -18.45 17.72
CA PRO A 26 19.57 -18.87 18.89
C PRO A 26 19.02 -18.21 20.16
N LYS A 27 18.83 -18.99 21.19
CA LYS A 27 18.41 -18.52 22.52
C LYS A 27 19.54 -17.70 23.14
N ASP A 28 19.29 -16.43 23.37
CA ASP A 28 20.21 -15.57 24.09
C ASP A 28 19.80 -15.55 25.57
N GLU A 29 20.80 -15.74 26.44
CA GLU A 29 20.61 -15.77 27.89
C GLU A 29 20.54 -14.33 28.45
N THR A 30 19.41 -13.97 29.03
CA THR A 30 19.18 -12.68 29.68
C THR A 30 20.02 -12.55 30.94
N LYS A 31 20.96 -11.61 31.00
CA LYS A 31 21.52 -11.05 32.22
C LYS A 31 20.76 -9.77 32.58
N ASN A 32 20.17 -9.82 33.77
CA ASN A 32 19.58 -8.67 34.48
C ASN A 32 20.61 -7.56 34.69
N VAL A 33 20.26 -6.33 34.34
CA VAL A 33 20.94 -5.13 34.85
C VAL A 33 19.88 -4.20 35.47
N GLU A 34 20.13 -3.82 36.69
CA GLU A 34 19.32 -2.97 37.54
C GLU A 34 19.23 -1.53 37.00
N THR A 35 18.06 -0.95 37.16
CA THR A 35 17.74 0.44 36.85
C THR A 35 18.15 1.36 37.99
N GLU A 36 18.99 2.37 37.73
CA GLU A 36 19.19 3.53 38.61
C GLU A 36 18.29 4.69 38.16
N GLU A 37 17.52 5.21 39.11
CA GLU A 37 16.71 6.43 39.00
C GLU A 37 17.60 7.67 39.03
N VAL A 38 17.45 8.57 38.04
CA VAL A 38 18.01 9.93 38.11
C VAL A 38 16.88 10.94 38.21
N LYS A 39 16.94 11.73 39.28
CA LYS A 39 16.02 12.80 39.62
C LYS A 39 16.20 14.02 38.72
N THR A 40 15.09 14.61 38.37
CA THR A 40 14.94 15.88 37.66
C THR A 40 15.17 17.08 38.58
N ASP A 41 15.88 18.08 38.08
CA ASP A 41 15.91 19.43 38.66
C ASP A 41 15.27 20.44 37.67
N ASP A 42 14.38 21.24 38.25
CA ASP A 42 13.65 22.37 37.64
C ASP A 42 14.55 23.51 37.18
N LYS A 43 14.27 24.10 36.04
CA LYS A 43 14.59 25.52 35.74
C LYS A 43 13.59 26.17 34.79
N LYS A 44 12.75 26.98 35.42
CA LYS A 44 12.31 28.37 35.13
C LYS A 44 12.24 28.92 33.72
N GLU A 45 11.03 29.37 33.43
CA GLU A 45 10.48 30.18 32.37
C GLU A 45 11.32 31.39 31.93
N THR A 46 11.26 31.65 30.62
CA THR A 46 11.33 33.01 30.07
C THR A 46 10.28 33.15 28.96
N GLU A 47 9.31 34.01 29.20
CA GLU A 47 8.32 34.44 28.22
C GLU A 47 9.01 35.27 27.12
N GLU A 48 8.86 34.88 25.88
CA GLU A 48 9.03 35.77 24.72
C GLU A 48 7.71 35.89 23.95
N ASN A 49 7.21 37.12 23.97
CA ASN A 49 6.06 37.61 23.22
C ASN A 49 6.28 37.38 21.73
N LYS A 50 5.48 36.51 21.09
CA LYS A 50 5.31 36.46 19.65
C LYS A 50 3.96 37.05 19.28
N THR A 51 4.03 38.15 18.58
CA THR A 51 2.97 38.82 17.86
C THR A 51 2.14 37.84 17.03
N ASP A 52 0.87 37.87 17.28
CA ASP A 52 -0.20 37.15 16.60
C ASP A 52 -0.40 37.77 15.20
N GLU A 53 0.26 37.20 14.19
CA GLU A 53 -0.12 37.44 12.80
C GLU A 53 -1.31 36.53 12.47
N SER A 54 -2.50 37.11 12.53
CA SER A 54 -3.72 36.51 12.03
C SER A 54 -3.54 36.20 10.54
N LYS A 55 -3.19 34.95 10.19
CA LYS A 55 -3.44 34.42 8.87
C LYS A 55 -4.96 34.41 8.67
N THR A 56 -5.43 35.35 7.88
CA THR A 56 -6.73 35.26 7.24
C THR A 56 -6.71 33.99 6.37
N GLU A 57 -7.39 32.95 6.80
CA GLU A 57 -7.70 31.80 5.95
C GLU A 57 -8.54 32.35 4.79
N GLU A 58 -7.93 32.47 3.61
CA GLU A 58 -8.70 32.55 2.37
C GLU A 58 -9.47 31.23 2.26
N THR A 59 -10.74 31.27 2.66
CA THR A 59 -11.70 30.23 2.25
C THR A 59 -11.85 30.35 0.74
N THR A 60 -11.03 29.62 0.00
CA THR A 60 -11.29 29.38 -1.41
C THR A 60 -12.67 28.71 -1.50
N ASP A 61 -13.63 29.39 -2.09
CA ASP A 61 -14.91 28.78 -2.45
C ASP A 61 -14.60 27.58 -3.33
N ILE A 62 -14.70 26.37 -2.75
CA ILE A 62 -14.45 25.13 -3.48
C ILE A 62 -15.69 24.90 -4.33
N ASP A 63 -15.55 25.06 -5.64
CA ASP A 63 -16.62 24.81 -6.58
C ASP A 63 -16.46 23.38 -7.15
N PHE A 64 -17.45 22.55 -6.88
CA PHE A 64 -17.57 21.22 -7.48
C PHE A 64 -18.57 21.17 -8.64
N ASP A 65 -19.02 22.31 -9.15
CA ASP A 65 -19.90 22.36 -10.31
C ASP A 65 -19.20 21.75 -11.54
N GLY A 66 -19.87 20.81 -12.16
CA GLY A 66 -19.32 20.10 -13.32
C GLY A 66 -18.30 18.99 -13.01
N VAL A 67 -17.95 18.76 -11.75
CA VAL A 67 -17.05 17.68 -11.35
C VAL A 67 -17.74 16.33 -11.52
N THR A 68 -17.29 15.53 -12.48
CA THR A 68 -17.82 14.17 -12.71
C THR A 68 -17.05 13.11 -11.95
N SER A 69 -15.82 13.42 -11.55
CA SER A 69 -14.95 12.49 -10.81
C SER A 69 -13.95 13.25 -9.95
N VAL A 70 -13.48 12.60 -8.88
CA VAL A 70 -12.39 13.08 -8.03
C VAL A 70 -11.30 12.02 -7.93
N LYS A 71 -10.04 12.44 -7.86
CA LYS A 71 -8.90 11.54 -7.87
C LYS A 71 -8.00 11.77 -6.66
N LEU A 72 -7.57 10.70 -5.98
CA LEU A 72 -6.50 10.76 -4.99
C LEU A 72 -5.16 11.04 -5.67
N PRO A 73 -4.24 11.82 -5.07
CA PRO A 73 -2.96 12.16 -5.67
C PRO A 73 -2.09 10.97 -6.10
N MET A 74 -2.36 9.79 -5.55
CA MET A 74 -1.60 8.56 -5.83
C MET A 74 -2.38 7.51 -6.59
N SER A 75 -3.62 7.80 -6.96
CA SER A 75 -4.47 6.85 -7.68
C SER A 75 -4.41 7.14 -9.18
N ASP A 76 -4.28 6.10 -9.99
CA ASP A 76 -4.41 6.21 -11.45
C ASP A 76 -5.88 6.25 -11.88
N ILE A 77 -6.80 5.93 -10.96
CA ILE A 77 -8.25 6.00 -11.18
C ILE A 77 -8.88 7.12 -10.38
N ALA A 78 -9.83 7.79 -11.02
CA ALA A 78 -10.74 8.70 -10.39
C ALA A 78 -11.98 7.95 -9.84
N TYR A 79 -12.49 8.42 -8.73
CA TYR A 79 -13.80 8.04 -8.20
C TYR A 79 -14.88 8.83 -8.96
N GLU A 80 -15.84 8.14 -9.57
CA GLU A 80 -16.95 8.79 -10.25
C GLU A 80 -17.99 9.27 -9.25
N THR A 81 -18.35 10.55 -9.33
CA THR A 81 -19.39 11.15 -8.48
C THR A 81 -20.78 10.81 -8.98
N VAL A 82 -21.74 10.71 -8.07
CA VAL A 82 -23.15 10.50 -8.40
C VAL A 82 -23.82 11.86 -8.59
N ASP A 83 -24.40 12.11 -9.75
CA ASP A 83 -25.19 13.33 -9.99
C ASP A 83 -26.66 13.11 -9.61
N VAL A 84 -27.17 13.97 -8.74
CA VAL A 84 -28.58 14.00 -8.40
C VAL A 84 -29.07 15.43 -8.51
N ASP A 85 -29.90 15.70 -9.50
CA ASP A 85 -30.47 17.01 -9.79
C ASP A 85 -29.42 18.14 -9.93
N GLY A 86 -28.26 17.80 -10.53
CA GLY A 86 -27.13 18.72 -10.75
C GLY A 86 -26.19 18.87 -9.58
N LYS A 87 -26.49 18.28 -8.43
CA LYS A 87 -25.61 18.26 -7.26
C LYS A 87 -24.79 16.96 -7.20
N LYS A 88 -23.51 17.07 -6.83
CA LYS A 88 -22.59 15.94 -6.77
C LYS A 88 -22.59 15.27 -5.40
N TYR A 89 -22.68 13.95 -5.41
CA TYR A 89 -22.68 13.11 -4.24
C TYR A 89 -21.61 12.04 -4.33
N VAL A 90 -21.21 11.52 -3.18
CA VAL A 90 -20.42 10.31 -3.05
C VAL A 90 -21.22 9.23 -2.33
N ASP A 91 -21.13 8.00 -2.78
CA ASP A 91 -21.62 6.84 -2.03
C ASP A 91 -20.67 6.59 -0.86
N LEU A 92 -21.17 6.59 0.36
CA LEU A 92 -20.34 6.49 1.56
C LEU A 92 -19.51 5.21 1.62
N ALA A 93 -20.05 4.12 1.12
CA ALA A 93 -19.36 2.84 1.13
C ALA A 93 -18.28 2.77 0.05
N GLU A 94 -18.63 3.12 -1.20
CA GLU A 94 -17.69 3.11 -2.33
C GLU A 94 -16.59 4.16 -2.17
N PHE A 95 -16.98 5.38 -1.78
CA PHE A 95 -16.00 6.43 -1.53
C PHE A 95 -15.11 6.11 -0.33
N GLY A 96 -15.65 5.44 0.69
CA GLY A 96 -14.87 4.91 1.80
C GLY A 96 -13.84 3.87 1.35
N GLN A 97 -14.20 2.99 0.40
CA GLN A 97 -13.26 2.07 -0.23
C GLN A 97 -12.17 2.81 -1.01
N TYR A 98 -12.58 3.79 -1.79
CA TYR A 98 -11.64 4.61 -2.56
C TYR A 98 -10.66 5.34 -1.63
N MET A 99 -11.18 5.91 -0.53
CA MET A 99 -10.40 6.62 0.49
C MET A 99 -9.55 5.69 1.39
N GLU A 100 -9.68 4.36 1.30
CA GLU A 100 -8.92 3.40 2.12
C GLU A 100 -7.40 3.58 1.97
N LEU A 101 -6.96 4.07 0.83
CA LEU A 101 -5.55 4.34 0.51
C LEU A 101 -5.06 5.72 1.00
N SER A 102 -5.92 6.53 1.60
CA SER A 102 -5.55 7.83 2.13
C SER A 102 -5.48 7.83 3.66
N LYS A 103 -4.85 8.87 4.23
CA LYS A 103 -4.90 9.11 5.68
C LYS A 103 -6.31 9.42 6.19
N ASN A 104 -7.20 9.86 5.29
CA ASN A 104 -8.59 10.20 5.57
C ASN A 104 -9.56 9.03 5.32
N ARG A 105 -9.05 7.80 5.26
CA ARG A 105 -9.86 6.58 5.26
C ARG A 105 -10.76 6.55 6.48
N TYR A 106 -11.97 6.04 6.31
CA TYR A 106 -12.96 6.10 7.36
C TYR A 106 -13.89 4.88 7.42
N THR A 107 -14.45 4.66 8.60
CA THR A 107 -15.70 3.94 8.80
C THR A 107 -16.78 4.95 9.21
N TYR A 108 -18.04 4.58 9.08
CA TYR A 108 -19.14 5.46 9.45
C TYR A 108 -20.28 4.70 10.12
N LYS A 109 -21.10 5.46 10.84
CA LYS A 109 -22.35 5.00 11.47
C LYS A 109 -23.43 6.04 11.30
N ILE A 110 -24.57 5.63 10.74
CA ILE A 110 -25.75 6.48 10.53
C ILE A 110 -26.68 6.36 11.74
N ASP A 111 -27.09 7.50 12.31
CA ASP A 111 -28.10 7.64 13.34
C ASP A 111 -29.27 8.45 12.75
N LYS A 112 -30.29 7.74 12.26
CA LYS A 112 -31.45 8.34 11.59
C LYS A 112 -32.29 9.21 12.53
N GLU A 113 -32.44 8.81 13.79
CA GLU A 113 -33.24 9.55 14.76
C GLU A 113 -32.62 10.90 15.07
N LYS A 114 -31.30 10.97 15.18
CA LYS A 114 -30.54 12.19 15.43
C LYS A 114 -30.11 12.91 14.16
N LYS A 115 -30.44 12.38 13.00
CA LYS A 115 -29.95 12.87 11.69
C LYS A 115 -28.45 13.18 11.71
N THR A 116 -27.65 12.18 12.13
CA THR A 116 -26.21 12.33 12.30
C THR A 116 -25.47 11.16 11.68
N ILE A 117 -24.43 11.44 10.91
CA ILE A 117 -23.47 10.44 10.45
C ILE A 117 -22.15 10.68 11.17
N ARG A 118 -21.67 9.66 11.87
CA ARG A 118 -20.42 9.71 12.61
C ARG A 118 -19.36 8.94 11.85
N PHE A 119 -18.27 9.61 11.54
CA PHE A 119 -17.10 9.02 10.89
C PHE A 119 -16.02 8.75 11.91
N LYS A 120 -15.28 7.69 11.68
CA LYS A 120 -14.07 7.32 12.42
C LYS A 120 -12.95 7.06 11.43
N LEU A 121 -11.87 7.82 11.55
CA LEU A 121 -10.69 7.65 10.68
C LEU A 121 -9.92 6.40 11.14
N GLU A 122 -10.21 5.29 10.52
CA GLU A 122 -9.61 3.99 10.84
C GLU A 122 -9.61 3.05 9.63
N ILE A 123 -8.79 2.02 9.71
CA ILE A 123 -8.78 0.96 8.70
C ILE A 123 -10.09 0.17 8.78
N VAL A 124 -10.71 -0.05 7.64
CA VAL A 124 -11.94 -0.84 7.54
C VAL A 124 -11.60 -2.32 7.44
N SER A 125 -12.30 -3.16 8.22
CA SER A 125 -12.21 -4.61 8.04
C SER A 125 -12.92 -5.04 6.74
N LYS A 126 -12.34 -5.99 6.01
CA LYS A 126 -12.65 -6.39 4.64
C LYS A 126 -14.10 -6.80 4.32
N ASP A 127 -14.95 -7.01 5.32
CA ASP A 127 -16.20 -7.76 5.14
C ASP A 127 -17.49 -6.92 5.09
N LYS A 128 -17.38 -5.59 4.88
CA LYS A 128 -18.51 -4.69 5.13
C LYS A 128 -18.79 -3.64 4.05
N TRP A 129 -18.45 -3.91 2.83
CA TRP A 129 -18.85 -3.02 1.76
C TRP A 129 -20.19 -3.42 1.20
N SER A 130 -21.09 -2.46 1.12
CA SER A 130 -22.43 -2.63 0.53
C SER A 130 -22.40 -2.33 -0.97
N ASP A 131 -23.43 -2.80 -1.67
CA ASP A 131 -23.66 -2.41 -3.06
C ASP A 131 -23.93 -0.90 -3.18
N PRO A 132 -23.56 -0.28 -4.31
CA PRO A 132 -23.81 1.12 -4.60
C PRO A 132 -25.28 1.54 -4.36
N VAL A 133 -25.48 2.78 -3.93
CA VAL A 133 -26.81 3.31 -3.70
C VAL A 133 -27.46 3.75 -5.02
N ASP A 134 -28.54 3.09 -5.40
CA ASP A 134 -29.45 3.63 -6.41
C ASP A 134 -30.30 4.75 -5.78
N ALA A 135 -30.04 5.99 -6.22
CA ALA A 135 -30.73 7.18 -5.73
C ALA A 135 -32.12 7.42 -6.36
N THR A 136 -32.56 6.56 -7.29
CA THR A 136 -33.81 6.75 -8.04
C THR A 136 -35.01 6.88 -7.11
N GLY A 137 -35.68 8.04 -7.15
CA GLY A 137 -36.89 8.33 -6.36
C GLY A 137 -36.63 8.68 -4.88
N LEU A 138 -35.36 8.67 -4.44
CA LEU A 138 -34.98 9.13 -3.11
C LEU A 138 -34.77 10.65 -3.09
N GLN A 139 -35.03 11.28 -1.94
CA GLN A 139 -34.84 12.71 -1.76
C GLN A 139 -33.80 13.01 -0.71
N PRO A 140 -33.00 14.07 -0.87
CA PRO A 140 -32.02 14.46 0.14
C PRO A 140 -32.71 15.01 1.41
N GLU A 141 -32.11 14.65 2.54
CA GLU A 141 -32.45 15.19 3.86
C GLU A 141 -31.20 15.80 4.50
N LYS A 142 -31.43 16.76 5.44
CA LYS A 142 -30.32 17.41 6.14
C LYS A 142 -29.82 16.57 7.31
N TYR A 143 -28.53 16.36 7.34
CA TYR A 143 -27.80 15.61 8.38
C TYR A 143 -26.62 16.42 8.90
N THR A 144 -26.19 16.10 10.12
CA THR A 144 -24.90 16.55 10.67
C THR A 144 -23.85 15.45 10.48
N LEU A 145 -22.78 15.76 9.79
CA LEU A 145 -21.61 14.89 9.68
C LEU A 145 -20.63 15.17 10.82
N LYS A 146 -20.01 14.16 11.40
CA LYS A 146 -19.06 14.33 12.52
C LYS A 146 -17.85 13.40 12.37
N VAL A 147 -16.65 13.95 12.55
CA VAL A 147 -15.40 13.22 12.70
C VAL A 147 -14.58 13.84 13.82
N LYS A 148 -14.22 13.08 14.84
CA LYS A 148 -13.52 13.61 16.05
C LYS A 148 -14.26 14.85 16.62
N ASN A 149 -13.61 16.01 16.61
CA ASN A 149 -14.16 17.30 17.07
C ASN A 149 -14.73 18.15 15.94
N GLU A 150 -14.58 17.72 14.68
CA GLU A 150 -15.07 18.43 13.51
C GLU A 150 -16.52 18.03 13.22
N LYS A 151 -17.29 19.00 12.71
CA LYS A 151 -18.66 18.77 12.25
C LYS A 151 -18.97 19.60 11.02
N VAL A 152 -19.81 19.06 10.16
CA VAL A 152 -20.47 19.77 9.06
C VAL A 152 -21.97 19.66 9.30
N GLU A 153 -22.63 20.77 9.45
CA GLU A 153 -24.08 20.84 9.64
C GLU A 153 -24.78 21.01 8.28
N ASP A 154 -26.04 20.60 8.22
CA ASP A 154 -26.90 20.76 7.05
C ASP A 154 -26.39 20.08 5.75
N ALA A 155 -25.57 19.03 5.89
CA ALA A 155 -25.17 18.22 4.75
C ALA A 155 -26.38 17.55 4.08
N ASP A 156 -26.44 17.55 2.76
CA ASP A 156 -27.43 16.81 2.02
C ASP A 156 -27.08 15.33 1.96
N VAL A 157 -28.00 14.51 2.48
CA VAL A 157 -27.84 13.06 2.55
C VAL A 157 -29.04 12.37 1.92
N ILE A 158 -28.80 11.49 0.97
CA ILE A 158 -29.82 10.60 0.41
C ILE A 158 -29.65 9.23 1.04
N LEU A 159 -30.59 8.83 1.86
CA LEU A 159 -30.55 7.58 2.61
C LEU A 159 -31.27 6.49 1.87
N LYS A 160 -30.57 5.35 1.61
CA LYS A 160 -31.20 4.11 1.19
C LYS A 160 -31.70 3.32 2.40
N ASP A 161 -30.84 3.17 3.41
CA ASP A 161 -31.16 2.44 4.65
C ASP A 161 -30.28 2.95 5.82
N ASP A 162 -30.04 2.15 6.85
CA ASP A 162 -29.22 2.51 8.01
C ASP A 162 -27.72 2.29 7.81
N LYS A 163 -27.32 1.84 6.63
CA LYS A 163 -25.92 1.57 6.28
C LYS A 163 -25.49 2.23 4.98
N ASN A 164 -26.42 2.48 4.07
CA ASN A 164 -26.15 2.92 2.71
C ASN A 164 -26.73 4.33 2.48
N ALA A 165 -25.88 5.26 2.10
CA ALA A 165 -26.26 6.64 1.85
C ALA A 165 -25.33 7.29 0.81
N LEU A 166 -25.89 8.24 0.06
CA LEU A 166 -25.13 9.24 -0.66
C LEU A 166 -25.02 10.50 0.22
N VAL A 167 -23.84 11.12 0.23
CA VAL A 167 -23.58 12.40 0.91
C VAL A 167 -23.04 13.38 -0.10
N ASP A 168 -23.47 14.62 -0.05
CA ASP A 168 -23.00 15.63 -0.98
C ASP A 168 -21.47 15.82 -0.88
N LEU A 169 -20.84 15.96 -2.03
CA LEU A 169 -19.39 16.00 -2.17
C LEU A 169 -18.76 17.18 -1.42
N MET A 170 -19.43 18.34 -1.41
CA MET A 170 -18.97 19.53 -0.69
C MET A 170 -18.88 19.28 0.82
N SER A 171 -19.91 18.67 1.40
CA SER A 171 -19.92 18.34 2.84
C SER A 171 -18.85 17.31 3.18
N MET A 172 -18.59 16.34 2.30
CA MET A 172 -17.49 15.39 2.48
C MET A 172 -16.12 16.05 2.36
N ALA A 173 -15.97 16.98 1.41
CA ALA A 173 -14.74 17.75 1.26
C ALA A 173 -14.44 18.58 2.52
N GLN A 174 -15.43 19.28 3.05
CA GLN A 174 -15.29 20.04 4.30
C GLN A 174 -14.95 19.13 5.49
N LEU A 175 -15.62 17.99 5.62
CA LEU A 175 -15.41 17.06 6.73
C LEU A 175 -14.01 16.43 6.71
N LEU A 176 -13.58 16.02 5.52
CA LEU A 176 -12.30 15.31 5.30
C LEU A 176 -11.16 16.26 4.93
N LYS A 177 -11.44 17.58 4.88
CA LYS A 177 -10.47 18.64 4.61
C LYS A 177 -9.69 18.40 3.31
N PHE A 178 -10.41 18.32 2.21
CA PHE A 178 -9.82 18.33 0.89
C PHE A 178 -10.48 19.37 -0.01
N SER A 179 -9.71 19.91 -0.91
CA SER A 179 -10.14 20.72 -2.04
C SER A 179 -10.01 19.91 -3.34
N TYR A 180 -10.35 20.53 -4.46
CA TYR A 180 -10.28 19.91 -5.77
C TYR A 180 -9.61 20.85 -6.76
N LYS A 181 -8.64 20.35 -7.51
CA LYS A 181 -7.97 21.11 -8.55
C LYS A 181 -7.51 20.16 -9.66
N ASP A 182 -7.82 20.52 -10.89
CA ASP A 182 -7.34 19.82 -12.09
C ASP A 182 -7.65 18.30 -12.12
N GLY A 183 -8.75 17.88 -11.52
CA GLY A 183 -9.15 16.48 -11.45
C GLY A 183 -8.72 15.77 -10.16
N GLU A 184 -7.90 16.39 -9.30
CA GLU A 184 -7.34 15.74 -8.12
C GLU A 184 -7.85 16.35 -6.81
N MET A 185 -7.99 15.51 -5.79
CA MET A 185 -8.24 15.95 -4.41
C MET A 185 -6.93 16.45 -3.80
N ILE A 186 -6.98 17.63 -3.21
CA ILE A 186 -5.86 18.23 -2.48
C ILE A 186 -6.28 18.32 -1.01
N PHE A 187 -5.51 17.72 -0.11
CA PHE A 187 -5.79 17.77 1.33
C PHE A 187 -5.04 18.95 1.96
N ASP A 188 -5.69 19.67 2.86
CA ASP A 188 -5.17 20.91 3.48
C ASP A 188 -3.81 20.74 4.17
N ASP A 189 -3.55 19.54 4.69
CA ASP A 189 -2.30 19.18 5.38
C ASP A 189 -1.52 18.09 4.63
N ALA A 190 -1.75 17.97 3.31
CA ALA A 190 -1.06 17.03 2.46
C ALA A 190 0.29 17.58 2.03
N ASP A 191 1.33 16.78 2.17
CA ASP A 191 2.50 16.95 1.33
C ASP A 191 2.12 16.57 -0.10
N ASP A 192 2.57 17.32 -1.08
CA ASP A 192 2.44 16.94 -2.49
C ASP A 192 3.01 15.52 -2.69
N LEU A 193 2.48 14.80 -3.68
CA LEU A 193 3.06 13.53 -4.07
C LEU A 193 4.53 13.72 -4.40
N LYS A 194 5.40 13.19 -3.55
CA LYS A 194 6.84 13.38 -3.62
C LYS A 194 7.54 12.04 -3.70
N THR A 195 8.32 11.85 -4.75
CA THR A 195 9.31 10.79 -4.80
C THR A 195 10.57 11.31 -4.17
N GLU A 196 10.97 10.77 -3.03
CA GLU A 196 12.22 11.14 -2.36
C GLU A 196 13.40 10.46 -3.06
N VAL A 197 13.27 9.18 -3.37
CA VAL A 197 14.27 8.37 -4.06
C VAL A 197 13.58 7.39 -5.01
N ALA A 198 14.12 7.24 -6.22
CA ALA A 198 13.72 6.18 -7.15
C ALA A 198 14.93 5.71 -7.97
N HIS A 199 15.34 4.46 -7.80
CA HIS A 199 16.48 3.88 -8.52
C HIS A 199 16.04 3.23 -9.82
N ASN A 200 15.39 4.03 -10.66
CA ASN A 200 15.00 3.64 -12.01
C ASN A 200 16.23 3.46 -12.92
N ARG A 201 16.04 2.74 -14.01
CA ARG A 201 16.98 2.60 -15.11
C ARG A 201 16.30 3.10 -16.39
N ASP A 202 17.09 3.47 -17.37
CA ASP A 202 16.62 3.83 -18.72
C ASP A 202 16.31 2.61 -19.60
N TYR A 203 16.29 1.43 -18.99
CA TYR A 203 15.93 0.15 -19.60
C TYR A 203 15.04 -0.66 -18.66
N GLU A 204 14.28 -1.61 -19.23
CA GLU A 204 13.40 -2.49 -18.45
C GLU A 204 14.20 -3.49 -17.65
N TRP A 205 13.91 -3.62 -16.35
CA TRP A 205 14.53 -4.57 -15.44
C TRP A 205 13.55 -5.26 -14.50
N TYR A 206 12.25 -4.91 -14.59
CA TYR A 206 11.20 -5.66 -13.90
C TYR A 206 11.01 -7.04 -14.52
N MET A 207 10.80 -8.07 -13.70
CA MET A 207 10.53 -9.45 -14.13
C MET A 207 9.38 -10.06 -13.33
N ASP A 208 8.54 -10.82 -14.05
CA ASP A 208 7.43 -11.59 -13.50
C ASP A 208 7.89 -13.03 -13.21
N GLN A 209 7.58 -13.56 -12.01
CA GLN A 209 7.87 -14.96 -11.69
C GLN A 209 6.91 -15.96 -12.32
N GLY A 210 5.75 -15.51 -12.79
CA GLY A 210 4.64 -16.36 -13.22
C GLY A 210 4.97 -17.35 -14.34
N HIS A 211 6.00 -17.08 -15.15
CA HIS A 211 6.43 -17.88 -16.28
C HIS A 211 7.90 -18.32 -16.19
N THR A 212 8.36 -18.63 -15.01
CA THR A 212 9.76 -19.04 -14.74
C THR A 212 9.91 -20.56 -14.60
N GLY A 213 9.18 -21.32 -15.42
CA GLY A 213 9.28 -22.77 -15.51
C GLY A 213 8.49 -23.54 -14.44
N LYS A 214 8.93 -24.75 -14.18
CA LYS A 214 8.22 -25.73 -13.32
C LYS A 214 7.96 -25.24 -11.88
N TYR A 215 8.83 -24.36 -11.38
CA TYR A 215 8.79 -23.91 -9.98
C TYR A 215 8.38 -22.45 -9.84
N SER A 216 7.63 -21.91 -10.82
CA SER A 216 7.18 -20.51 -10.84
C SER A 216 6.55 -20.05 -9.53
N ASP A 217 5.76 -20.92 -8.85
CA ASP A 217 5.14 -20.62 -7.55
C ASP A 217 6.15 -20.28 -6.45
N GLY A 218 7.37 -20.85 -6.52
CA GLY A 218 8.44 -20.67 -5.55
C GLY A 218 9.57 -19.74 -6.03
N ASN A 219 9.43 -19.13 -7.21
CA ASN A 219 10.52 -18.41 -7.86
C ASN A 219 10.58 -16.90 -7.55
N CYS A 220 9.95 -16.43 -6.48
CA CYS A 220 10.13 -15.05 -6.04
C CYS A 220 11.60 -14.70 -5.76
N GLY A 221 12.35 -15.61 -5.11
CA GLY A 221 13.79 -15.45 -4.85
C GLY A 221 14.62 -15.37 -6.13
N PRO A 222 14.61 -16.41 -6.98
CA PRO A 222 15.34 -16.40 -8.27
C PRO A 222 14.98 -15.20 -9.15
N THR A 223 13.69 -14.83 -9.22
CA THR A 223 13.25 -13.70 -10.04
C THR A 223 13.73 -12.36 -9.45
N SER A 224 13.71 -12.20 -8.12
CA SER A 224 14.29 -11.01 -7.47
C SER A 224 15.79 -10.92 -7.74
N MET A 225 16.52 -12.05 -7.69
CA MET A 225 17.95 -12.06 -8.05
C MET A 225 18.17 -11.70 -9.52
N ALA A 226 17.34 -12.21 -10.44
CA ALA A 226 17.44 -11.86 -11.86
C ALA A 226 17.22 -10.36 -12.10
N MET A 227 16.27 -9.77 -11.39
CA MET A 227 16.04 -8.31 -11.40
C MET A 227 17.25 -7.55 -10.86
N ILE A 228 17.88 -8.00 -9.76
CA ILE A 228 19.11 -7.40 -9.23
C ILE A 228 20.21 -7.41 -10.28
N LEU A 229 20.48 -8.56 -10.91
CA LEU A 229 21.49 -8.68 -11.94
C LEU A 229 21.22 -7.77 -13.13
N LYS A 230 19.95 -7.67 -13.55
CA LYS A 230 19.53 -6.79 -14.63
C LYS A 230 19.68 -5.30 -14.24
N TRP A 231 19.38 -4.94 -13.00
CA TRP A 231 19.54 -3.58 -12.49
C TRP A 231 21.03 -3.18 -12.44
N LEU A 232 21.93 -4.13 -12.11
CA LEU A 232 23.37 -3.90 -12.09
C LEU A 232 23.98 -3.83 -13.49
N ASP A 233 23.54 -4.70 -14.42
CA ASP A 233 24.05 -4.79 -15.79
C ASP A 233 22.90 -4.90 -16.81
N PRO A 234 22.71 -3.88 -17.69
CA PRO A 234 21.69 -3.92 -18.74
C PRO A 234 21.85 -5.10 -19.71
N ASN A 235 23.03 -5.71 -19.80
CA ASN A 235 23.30 -6.84 -20.66
C ASN A 235 23.01 -8.19 -19.99
N SER A 236 22.67 -8.20 -18.71
CA SER A 236 22.31 -9.43 -18.01
C SER A 236 21.14 -10.14 -18.72
N THR A 237 21.32 -11.42 -19.00
CA THR A 237 20.31 -12.31 -19.59
C THR A 237 19.71 -13.28 -18.56
N ALA A 238 20.08 -13.11 -17.27
CA ALA A 238 19.54 -13.93 -16.20
C ALA A 238 18.02 -13.77 -16.10
N THR A 239 17.35 -14.90 -15.88
CA THR A 239 15.90 -14.97 -15.61
C THR A 239 15.65 -15.77 -14.34
N GLY A 240 14.46 -15.64 -13.73
CA GLY A 240 14.10 -16.47 -12.58
C GLY A 240 14.21 -17.98 -12.88
N GLU A 241 13.87 -18.39 -14.12
CA GLU A 241 14.03 -19.79 -14.55
C GLU A 241 15.51 -20.22 -14.66
N SER A 242 16.34 -19.43 -15.35
CA SER A 242 17.76 -19.77 -15.52
C SER A 242 18.50 -19.84 -14.19
N LEU A 243 18.22 -18.94 -13.25
CA LEU A 243 18.82 -18.97 -11.92
C LEU A 243 18.30 -20.12 -11.07
N ARG A 244 17.05 -20.52 -11.23
CA ARG A 244 16.50 -21.72 -10.60
C ARG A 244 17.18 -22.98 -11.12
N ASP A 245 17.49 -23.06 -12.41
CA ASP A 245 18.19 -24.19 -13.03
C ASP A 245 19.66 -24.23 -12.62
N GLU A 246 20.31 -23.08 -12.51
CA GLU A 246 21.71 -22.97 -12.06
C GLU A 246 21.86 -23.35 -10.59
N ILE A 247 20.92 -22.98 -9.74
CA ILE A 247 20.92 -23.25 -8.30
C ILE A 247 19.64 -24.03 -7.93
N PRO A 248 19.64 -25.34 -8.27
CA PRO A 248 18.48 -26.17 -7.94
C PRO A 248 18.37 -26.34 -6.44
N ASN A 249 17.16 -26.22 -5.93
CA ASN A 249 16.83 -26.39 -4.53
C ASN A 249 15.66 -27.37 -4.39
N ASP A 250 15.73 -28.49 -5.10
CA ASP A 250 14.73 -29.58 -5.13
C ASP A 250 13.28 -29.12 -5.28
N GLY A 251 13.07 -27.89 -5.84
CA GLY A 251 11.78 -27.24 -6.01
C GLY A 251 11.29 -26.47 -4.79
N ASP A 252 12.05 -26.46 -3.70
CA ASP A 252 11.77 -25.67 -2.51
C ASP A 252 12.01 -24.17 -2.76
N TRP A 253 11.57 -23.35 -1.84
CA TRP A 253 11.78 -21.91 -1.84
C TRP A 253 13.27 -21.59 -1.65
N TRP A 254 13.77 -20.54 -2.31
CA TRP A 254 15.06 -20.01 -1.97
C TRP A 254 15.08 -19.49 -0.55
N THR A 255 16.18 -19.68 0.13
CA THR A 255 16.43 -19.17 1.48
C THR A 255 17.49 -18.06 1.43
N THR A 256 17.63 -17.32 2.51
CA THR A 256 18.68 -16.30 2.66
C THR A 256 20.07 -16.86 2.44
N ASN A 257 20.36 -18.09 2.90
CA ASN A 257 21.67 -18.75 2.68
C ASN A 257 22.01 -18.93 1.19
N ILE A 258 20.99 -19.08 0.33
CA ILE A 258 21.24 -19.16 -1.12
C ILE A 258 21.67 -17.79 -1.65
N PHE A 259 21.02 -16.73 -1.19
CA PHE A 259 21.42 -15.35 -1.52
C PHE A 259 22.83 -15.06 -1.02
N ASP A 260 23.14 -15.36 0.25
CA ASP A 260 24.48 -15.18 0.83
C ASP A 260 25.56 -15.86 -0.01
N SER A 261 25.33 -17.16 -0.32
CA SER A 261 26.25 -17.94 -1.13
C SER A 261 26.41 -17.39 -2.56
N TYR A 262 25.33 -16.91 -3.16
CA TYR A 262 25.37 -16.32 -4.50
C TYR A 262 26.12 -15.00 -4.50
N PHE A 263 25.84 -14.11 -3.56
CA PHE A 263 26.53 -12.83 -3.42
C PHE A 263 28.03 -13.02 -3.20
N GLU A 264 28.41 -13.90 -2.30
CA GLU A 264 29.82 -14.23 -2.01
C GLU A 264 30.53 -14.80 -3.24
N SER A 265 29.94 -15.82 -3.89
CA SER A 265 30.54 -16.51 -5.04
C SER A 265 30.74 -15.60 -6.25
N ASN A 266 29.88 -14.56 -6.39
CA ASN A 266 29.94 -13.60 -7.48
C ASN A 266 30.62 -12.26 -7.09
N ASN A 267 31.20 -12.18 -5.88
CA ASN A 267 31.82 -10.95 -5.34
C ASN A 267 30.93 -9.71 -5.48
N MET A 268 29.64 -9.86 -5.20
CA MET A 268 28.69 -8.76 -5.28
C MET A 268 28.90 -7.79 -4.11
N ASN A 269 28.78 -6.49 -4.37
CA ASN A 269 28.90 -5.47 -3.34
C ASN A 269 27.55 -5.30 -2.62
N ILE A 270 27.38 -6.02 -1.53
CA ILE A 270 26.14 -6.11 -0.76
C ILE A 270 26.37 -5.55 0.64
N GLU A 271 25.42 -4.80 1.14
CA GLU A 271 25.32 -4.44 2.54
C GLU A 271 24.27 -5.33 3.21
N ASP A 272 24.72 -6.33 3.96
CA ASP A 272 23.87 -7.16 4.81
C ASP A 272 23.55 -6.39 6.09
N ALA A 273 22.28 -6.09 6.31
CA ALA A 273 21.84 -5.28 7.42
C ALA A 273 20.64 -5.93 8.16
N LEU A 274 20.58 -5.68 9.47
CA LEU A 274 19.42 -6.02 10.25
C LEU A 274 18.43 -4.85 10.21
N TYR A 275 17.20 -5.11 9.78
CA TYR A 275 16.13 -4.13 9.80
C TYR A 275 15.79 -3.73 11.25
N LYS A 276 15.78 -2.47 11.54
CA LYS A 276 15.44 -1.89 12.86
C LYS A 276 14.23 -0.98 12.80
N SER A 277 14.11 -0.22 11.73
CA SER A 277 13.05 0.77 11.53
C SER A 277 13.02 1.16 10.04
N PRO A 278 12.02 1.91 9.57
CA PRO A 278 11.95 2.41 8.20
C PRO A 278 13.21 3.17 7.73
N GLU A 279 13.91 3.85 8.66
CA GLU A 279 15.15 4.56 8.36
C GLU A 279 16.24 3.63 7.85
N THR A 280 16.29 2.37 8.33
CA THR A 280 17.27 1.39 7.84
C THR A 280 17.17 1.19 6.32
N ILE A 281 15.94 1.14 5.77
CA ILE A 281 15.72 1.01 4.33
C ILE A 281 15.95 2.34 3.62
N THR A 282 15.42 3.46 4.15
CA THR A 282 15.59 4.77 3.49
C THR A 282 17.03 5.21 3.45
N ASP A 283 17.86 4.86 4.45
CA ASP A 283 19.29 5.14 4.44
C ASP A 283 20.01 4.37 3.32
N LEU A 284 19.72 3.09 3.13
CA LEU A 284 20.26 2.30 2.01
C LEU A 284 19.84 2.90 0.67
N LEU A 285 18.54 3.23 0.51
CA LEU A 285 18.04 3.88 -0.71
C LEU A 285 18.72 5.25 -0.96
N ASN A 286 18.88 6.06 0.08
CA ASN A 286 19.57 7.38 -0.03
C ASN A 286 21.04 7.23 -0.42
N ASN A 287 21.69 6.12 -0.05
CA ASN A 287 23.05 5.79 -0.45
C ASN A 287 23.15 5.31 -1.91
N GLY A 288 22.04 5.08 -2.58
CA GLY A 288 21.97 4.66 -3.98
C GLY A 288 21.74 3.16 -4.17
N ASP A 289 21.46 2.43 -3.11
CA ASP A 289 21.21 1.00 -3.13
C ASP A 289 19.75 0.71 -3.50
N ILE A 290 19.47 -0.46 -4.08
CA ILE A 290 18.15 -1.08 -4.00
C ILE A 290 18.17 -2.13 -2.88
N VAL A 291 17.01 -2.46 -2.32
CA VAL A 291 16.95 -3.31 -1.14
C VAL A 291 16.16 -4.58 -1.43
N LEU A 292 16.79 -5.74 -1.22
CA LEU A 292 16.11 -7.04 -1.24
C LEU A 292 15.59 -7.36 0.17
N VAL A 293 14.31 -7.71 0.25
CA VAL A 293 13.66 -8.09 1.50
C VAL A 293 12.89 -9.40 1.35
N CYS A 294 12.78 -10.14 2.47
CA CYS A 294 11.85 -11.26 2.59
C CYS A 294 10.77 -10.89 3.60
N ILE A 295 9.51 -10.90 3.18
CA ILE A 295 8.40 -10.38 3.96
C ILE A 295 7.28 -11.40 4.16
N LYS A 296 6.45 -11.19 5.19
CA LYS A 296 5.17 -11.87 5.39
C LYS A 296 4.08 -11.12 4.62
N MET A 297 3.66 -11.64 3.47
CA MET A 297 2.72 -10.97 2.57
C MET A 297 1.36 -10.65 3.20
N GLY A 298 0.89 -11.49 4.13
CA GLY A 298 -0.37 -11.27 4.81
C GLY A 298 -0.45 -9.99 5.64
N GLU A 299 0.69 -9.38 5.97
CA GLU A 299 0.76 -8.12 6.70
C GLU A 299 0.56 -6.88 5.80
N ILE A 300 0.71 -7.04 4.48
CA ILE A 300 0.40 -5.99 3.52
C ILE A 300 -1.09 -6.04 3.18
N SER A 301 -1.78 -4.94 3.38
CA SER A 301 -3.21 -4.81 3.08
C SER A 301 -3.48 -5.04 1.59
N PRO A 302 -4.45 -5.90 1.23
CA PRO A 302 -4.82 -6.07 -0.16
C PRO A 302 -5.54 -4.85 -0.69
N ASN A 303 -5.20 -4.47 -1.89
CA ASN A 303 -5.96 -3.52 -2.66
C ASN A 303 -7.19 -4.21 -3.27
N ARG A 304 -8.37 -3.62 -3.13
CA ARG A 304 -9.63 -4.18 -3.65
C ARG A 304 -9.86 -3.84 -5.11
N ASN A 305 -9.22 -2.77 -5.57
CA ASN A 305 -9.26 -2.34 -6.97
C ASN A 305 -7.82 -2.24 -7.52
N PRO A 306 -7.11 -3.38 -7.63
CA PRO A 306 -5.69 -3.37 -7.98
C PRO A 306 -5.42 -2.94 -9.41
N ASN A 307 -6.39 -3.03 -10.32
CA ASN A 307 -6.22 -2.64 -11.73
C ASN A 307 -6.00 -1.14 -11.89
N SER A 308 -6.41 -0.38 -10.93
CA SER A 308 -6.55 1.06 -11.00
C SER A 308 -5.69 1.82 -10.03
N SER A 309 -5.09 1.12 -9.07
CA SER A 309 -4.23 1.73 -8.07
C SER A 309 -3.03 0.84 -7.81
N ASN A 310 -1.84 1.43 -7.80
CA ASN A 310 -0.59 0.73 -7.51
C ASN A 310 -0.26 0.63 -6.01
N ILE A 311 -1.21 0.93 -5.11
CA ILE A 311 -0.99 0.86 -3.67
C ILE A 311 -1.50 -0.45 -3.10
N GLY A 312 -0.74 -1.03 -2.16
CA GLY A 312 -1.09 -2.24 -1.44
C GLY A 312 -0.94 -3.51 -2.28
N ARG A 313 -1.24 -4.65 -1.70
CA ARG A 313 -1.10 -5.97 -2.31
C ARG A 313 -2.22 -6.21 -3.34
N PHE A 314 -1.90 -6.77 -4.49
CA PHE A 314 -2.84 -7.00 -5.59
C PHE A 314 -3.27 -8.46 -5.76
N TYR A 315 -2.82 -9.36 -4.89
CA TYR A 315 -3.15 -10.79 -4.89
C TYR A 315 -3.52 -11.29 -3.47
N GLY A 316 -4.11 -12.48 -3.40
CA GLY A 316 -4.62 -13.07 -2.15
C GLY A 316 -3.62 -13.91 -1.35
N PHE A 317 -2.42 -14.19 -1.90
CA PHE A 317 -1.44 -15.07 -1.27
C PHE A 317 -0.96 -14.54 0.08
N ASP A 318 -0.79 -15.43 1.07
CA ASP A 318 -0.22 -15.14 2.38
C ASP A 318 0.88 -16.15 2.70
N GLY A 319 2.13 -15.72 2.60
CA GLY A 319 3.33 -16.53 2.85
C GLY A 319 4.57 -15.66 2.90
N GLY A 320 5.73 -16.31 3.00
CA GLY A 320 7.02 -15.63 2.82
C GLY A 320 7.21 -15.23 1.36
N HIS A 321 7.76 -14.07 1.10
CA HIS A 321 7.94 -13.55 -0.24
C HIS A 321 9.15 -12.64 -0.36
N PHE A 322 9.98 -12.86 -1.39
CA PHE A 322 11.08 -11.98 -1.74
C PHE A 322 10.62 -10.95 -2.76
N LEU A 323 10.98 -9.69 -2.53
CA LEU A 323 10.77 -8.59 -3.46
C LEU A 323 11.87 -7.53 -3.32
N LEU A 324 11.90 -6.58 -4.26
CA LEU A 324 12.86 -5.47 -4.27
C LEU A 324 12.17 -4.16 -3.92
N ILE A 325 12.80 -3.39 -3.05
CA ILE A 325 12.47 -1.98 -2.82
C ILE A 325 13.46 -1.15 -3.61
N LYS A 326 12.96 -0.37 -4.56
CA LYS A 326 13.80 0.46 -5.44
C LYS A 326 13.74 1.95 -5.13
N GLY A 327 12.85 2.33 -4.23
CA GLY A 327 12.67 3.73 -3.89
C GLY A 327 11.61 3.91 -2.80
N TYR A 328 11.31 5.17 -2.51
CA TYR A 328 10.23 5.53 -1.61
C TYR A 328 9.59 6.86 -2.00
N ARG A 329 8.36 7.05 -1.54
CA ARG A 329 7.61 8.30 -1.68
C ARG A 329 6.99 8.66 -0.34
N ILE A 330 6.92 9.97 -0.06
CA ILE A 330 6.14 10.50 1.05
C ILE A 330 4.89 11.15 0.46
N VAL A 331 3.72 10.71 0.92
CA VAL A 331 2.43 11.21 0.48
C VAL A 331 1.57 11.44 1.70
N ASP A 332 1.03 12.64 1.87
CA ASP A 332 0.27 13.01 3.04
C ASP A 332 0.98 12.68 4.37
N GLY A 333 2.29 12.94 4.43
CA GLY A 333 3.13 12.61 5.58
C GLY A 333 3.30 11.10 5.84
N LYS A 334 2.90 10.22 4.91
CA LYS A 334 3.08 8.78 5.00
C LYS A 334 4.16 8.31 4.05
N LEU A 335 5.04 7.47 4.57
CA LEU A 335 6.08 6.81 3.80
C LEU A 335 5.53 5.56 3.11
N TYR A 336 5.77 5.47 1.81
CA TYR A 336 5.51 4.30 0.97
C TYR A 336 6.79 3.86 0.31
N TYR A 337 7.07 2.55 0.34
CA TYR A 337 8.15 1.98 -0.45
C TYR A 337 7.67 1.67 -1.87
N GLU A 338 8.45 2.09 -2.85
CA GLU A 338 8.24 1.75 -4.26
C GLU A 338 8.95 0.44 -4.56
N VAL A 339 8.15 -0.59 -4.87
CA VAL A 339 8.65 -1.96 -4.99
C VAL A 339 8.49 -2.54 -6.39
N TYR A 340 9.37 -3.47 -6.71
CA TYR A 340 9.21 -4.45 -7.78
C TYR A 340 8.85 -5.78 -7.14
N ASP A 341 7.59 -6.16 -7.29
CA ASP A 341 7.03 -7.41 -6.76
C ASP A 341 6.94 -8.45 -7.88
N PRO A 342 7.74 -9.53 -7.84
CA PRO A 342 7.76 -10.52 -8.91
C PRO A 342 6.50 -11.37 -9.01
N ASN A 343 5.62 -11.40 -7.99
CA ASN A 343 4.43 -12.27 -7.96
C ASN A 343 3.27 -11.73 -8.82
N ASN A 344 3.54 -11.46 -10.09
CA ASN A 344 2.62 -10.74 -10.98
C ASN A 344 1.67 -11.63 -11.79
N TRP A 345 2.12 -12.78 -12.32
CA TRP A 345 1.30 -13.74 -13.08
C TRP A 345 0.52 -13.09 -14.24
N ASP A 346 1.20 -12.28 -15.06
CA ASP A 346 0.61 -11.50 -16.17
C ASP A 346 -0.52 -10.53 -15.76
N MET A 347 -0.72 -10.28 -14.49
CA MET A 347 -1.69 -9.28 -14.05
C MET A 347 -1.26 -7.89 -14.49
N LYS A 348 -2.19 -7.11 -15.01
CA LYS A 348 -1.93 -5.80 -15.58
C LYS A 348 -2.88 -4.76 -15.03
N TYR A 349 -2.36 -3.56 -14.88
CA TYR A 349 -3.19 -2.37 -14.73
C TYR A 349 -4.01 -2.11 -16.00
N ASP A 350 -4.99 -1.23 -15.90
CA ASP A 350 -5.83 -0.84 -17.03
C ASP A 350 -5.00 -0.15 -18.14
N ASN A 351 -3.86 0.44 -17.82
CA ASN A 351 -2.91 1.00 -18.79
C ASN A 351 -2.00 -0.03 -19.46
N GLY A 352 -2.11 -1.32 -19.09
CA GLY A 352 -1.34 -2.43 -19.67
C GLY A 352 0.00 -2.73 -19.01
N GLU A 353 0.45 -1.93 -18.05
CA GLU A 353 1.67 -2.20 -17.29
C GLU A 353 1.48 -3.36 -16.27
N PRO A 354 2.54 -4.12 -15.95
CA PRO A 354 2.47 -5.18 -14.94
C PRO A 354 2.11 -4.63 -13.55
N MET A 355 1.20 -5.28 -12.84
CA MET A 355 0.78 -4.83 -11.50
C MET A 355 1.88 -4.89 -10.43
N GLY A 356 2.87 -5.75 -10.61
CA GLY A 356 3.99 -5.87 -9.69
C GLY A 356 5.08 -4.81 -9.88
N LYS A 357 5.00 -4.04 -10.98
CA LYS A 357 5.93 -2.97 -11.31
C LYS A 357 5.50 -1.67 -10.64
N ASP A 358 6.45 -0.93 -10.05
CA ASP A 358 6.24 0.38 -9.42
C ASP A 358 5.11 0.38 -8.37
N ARG A 359 4.98 -0.72 -7.62
CA ARG A 359 3.95 -0.88 -6.60
C ARG A 359 4.34 -0.12 -5.33
N LEU A 360 3.36 0.47 -4.65
CA LEU A 360 3.58 1.22 -3.41
C LEU A 360 3.06 0.44 -2.21
N TYR A 361 3.94 0.05 -1.31
CA TYR A 361 3.58 -0.58 -0.05
C TYR A 361 3.80 0.37 1.13
N PRO A 362 2.79 0.55 2.03
CA PRO A 362 2.95 1.42 3.20
C PRO A 362 4.12 0.96 4.07
N ALA A 363 5.02 1.86 4.44
CA ALA A 363 6.19 1.51 5.26
C ALA A 363 5.81 0.92 6.62
N THR A 364 4.69 1.35 7.21
CA THR A 364 4.17 0.80 8.47
C THR A 364 3.69 -0.65 8.35
N GLU A 365 3.20 -1.05 7.19
CA GLU A 365 2.82 -2.45 6.91
C GLU A 365 4.06 -3.27 6.55
N MET A 366 4.99 -2.69 5.80
CA MET A 366 6.27 -3.31 5.48
C MET A 366 7.12 -3.56 6.73
N ASP A 367 7.14 -2.62 7.70
CA ASP A 367 7.77 -2.81 9.01
C ASP A 367 7.28 -4.10 9.68
N LYS A 368 5.96 -4.26 9.75
CA LYS A 368 5.36 -5.45 10.31
C LYS A 368 5.63 -6.71 9.47
N ALA A 369 5.58 -6.60 8.14
CA ALA A 369 5.80 -7.71 7.23
C ALA A 369 7.24 -8.25 7.29
N ILE A 370 8.23 -7.36 7.40
CA ILE A 370 9.65 -7.71 7.55
C ILE A 370 9.87 -8.33 8.93
N THR A 371 9.47 -7.65 10.02
CA THR A 371 9.75 -8.11 11.39
C THR A 371 9.01 -9.38 11.77
N THR A 372 7.86 -9.67 11.16
CA THR A 372 7.11 -10.90 11.40
C THR A 372 7.77 -12.13 10.77
N TRP A 373 8.50 -11.95 9.66
CA TRP A 373 9.06 -13.07 8.90
C TRP A 373 10.56 -13.23 9.10
N TRP A 374 11.34 -12.27 8.62
CA TRP A 374 12.79 -12.27 8.71
C TRP A 374 13.31 -10.83 8.66
N SER A 375 13.97 -10.41 9.70
CA SER A 375 14.41 -9.02 9.84
C SER A 375 15.72 -8.69 9.11
N GLY A 376 16.33 -9.63 8.42
CA GLY A 376 17.49 -9.34 7.57
C GLY A 376 17.10 -8.65 6.27
N ILE A 377 17.92 -7.76 5.77
CA ILE A 377 17.76 -7.08 4.49
C ILE A 377 19.09 -6.95 3.79
N TYR A 378 19.08 -6.90 2.47
CA TYR A 378 20.28 -6.71 1.66
C TYR A 378 20.20 -5.41 0.87
N GLY A 379 21.10 -4.47 1.14
CA GLY A 379 21.37 -3.32 0.29
C GLY A 379 22.26 -3.72 -0.88
N ILE A 380 21.77 -3.56 -2.10
CA ILE A 380 22.51 -3.90 -3.33
C ILE A 380 23.11 -2.62 -3.88
N LYS A 381 24.43 -2.53 -3.88
CA LYS A 381 25.14 -1.32 -4.34
C LYS A 381 25.30 -1.31 -5.86
N PRO A 382 25.11 -0.18 -6.53
CA PRO A 382 25.37 -0.08 -7.96
C PRO A 382 26.83 -0.31 -8.28
N LEU A 383 27.11 -0.87 -9.45
CA LEU A 383 28.50 -1.06 -9.91
C LEU A 383 29.18 0.29 -10.11
N GLY A 384 30.38 0.44 -9.58
CA GLY A 384 31.23 1.60 -9.81
C GLY A 384 31.04 2.77 -8.83
N LYS A 385 30.39 2.54 -7.69
CA LYS A 385 30.42 3.46 -6.53
C LYS A 385 31.34 2.97 -5.43
#